data_aeeb40c60b17325b38526a4151e7285e
#
_entry.id   aeeb40c60b17325b38526a4151e7285e
#
_cell.length_a   1.000
_cell.length_b   1.000
_cell.length_c   1.000
_cell.angle_alpha   90.00
_cell.angle_beta   90.00
_cell.angle_gamma   90.00
#
_symmetry.space_group_name_H-M   'P 1'
#
loop_
_entity.id
_entity.type
_entity.pdbx_description
1 polymer ?
#
loop_
_entity_poly.entity_id
_entity_poly.type
_entity_poly.pdbx_seq_one_letter_code
_entity_poly.pdbx_strand_id
1 'polypeptide(L)'
;SAQGLANYVKSQVPKNVPLACAIAYDTRHRSVQFSRLCAEVMVAAGFKVFYLQGFRSTPELSFAVRAKHCSCGIMVTASHNPPSDNAVKAYWSTGGQLLPPHDQGVIDEVMSVDTINRTDFDQAVAERQIEFCQTEIDREFIAAVGKLATPGPRELKIVYSPLHGVGTTAVCPVLEQAGFTDVEVFALHAKPDGDFPNVPGNVSNPENPRVFDSMVEHARHVDADIAVATDPDCDRIGCSAPLTMAQDSEWDTLSGNQIGALLADHVLETRQQAGSLSAENFIVTTLVTTQLIRRIADSYGVRTIGDLLVGFKWIAGAIDEFGA
;
A
#
# COMPACT_ATOMS: atom_id res chain seq x y z
N SER A 1 -20.33 5.53 6.23
CA SER A 1 -19.55 4.54 5.43
C SER A 1 -19.47 3.18 6.13
N ALA A 2 -18.92 3.06 7.36
CA ALA A 2 -18.73 1.76 8.03
C ALA A 2 -20.04 0.97 8.22
N GLN A 3 -21.17 1.64 8.59
CA GLN A 3 -22.47 0.97 8.75
C GLN A 3 -22.97 0.39 7.41
N GLY A 4 -22.90 1.17 6.32
CA GLY A 4 -23.31 0.69 5.00
C GLY A 4 -22.44 -0.47 4.52
N LEU A 5 -21.11 -0.40 4.72
CA LEU A 5 -20.21 -1.52 4.44
C LEU A 5 -20.63 -2.78 5.24
N ALA A 6 -20.88 -2.63 6.55
CA ALA A 6 -21.30 -3.74 7.40
C ALA A 6 -22.61 -4.37 6.93
N ASN A 7 -23.62 -3.56 6.58
CA ASN A 7 -24.90 -4.03 6.08
C ASN A 7 -24.73 -4.81 4.78
N TYR A 8 -23.99 -4.23 3.82
CA TYR A 8 -23.73 -4.88 2.54
C TYR A 8 -22.99 -6.20 2.69
N VAL A 9 -21.88 -6.24 3.42
CA VAL A 9 -21.11 -7.48 3.65
C VAL A 9 -21.97 -8.55 4.28
N LYS A 10 -22.80 -8.21 5.27
CA LYS A 10 -23.75 -9.17 5.90
C LYS A 10 -24.77 -9.73 4.92
N SER A 11 -25.16 -8.97 3.90
CA SER A 11 -26.08 -9.45 2.87
C SER A 11 -25.42 -10.42 1.89
N GLN A 12 -24.10 -10.33 1.72
CA GLN A 12 -23.33 -11.14 0.77
C GLN A 12 -22.71 -12.41 1.37
N VAL A 13 -22.41 -12.39 2.68
CA VAL A 13 -21.75 -13.50 3.37
C VAL A 13 -22.81 -14.50 3.89
N PRO A 14 -22.63 -15.82 3.69
CA PRO A 14 -23.53 -16.83 4.24
C PRO A 14 -23.66 -16.72 5.76
N LYS A 15 -24.87 -16.92 6.30
CA LYS A 15 -25.21 -16.72 7.73
C LYS A 15 -24.37 -17.57 8.72
N ASN A 16 -23.79 -18.65 8.24
CA ASN A 16 -22.96 -19.56 9.04
C ASN A 16 -21.45 -19.22 9.00
N VAL A 17 -21.05 -18.19 8.26
CA VAL A 17 -19.66 -17.74 8.19
C VAL A 17 -19.44 -16.61 9.20
N PRO A 18 -18.45 -16.73 10.10
CA PRO A 18 -18.11 -15.66 11.02
C PRO A 18 -17.70 -14.39 10.27
N LEU A 19 -18.20 -13.25 10.72
CA LEU A 19 -17.89 -11.96 10.14
C LEU A 19 -16.63 -11.37 10.80
N ALA A 20 -15.65 -10.97 9.99
CA ALA A 20 -14.44 -10.31 10.47
C ALA A 20 -14.07 -9.14 9.57
N CYS A 21 -13.44 -8.12 10.15
CA CYS A 21 -12.97 -6.92 9.47
C CYS A 21 -11.57 -6.55 9.95
N ALA A 22 -10.63 -6.35 9.03
CA ALA A 22 -9.34 -5.75 9.34
C ALA A 22 -9.41 -4.23 9.21
N ILE A 23 -8.78 -3.49 10.13
CA ILE A 23 -8.78 -2.01 10.11
C ILE A 23 -7.37 -1.49 10.32
N ALA A 24 -6.94 -0.59 9.41
CA ALA A 24 -5.69 0.14 9.50
C ALA A 24 -5.89 1.63 9.15
N TYR A 25 -4.90 2.44 9.42
CA TYR A 25 -4.95 3.89 9.20
C TYR A 25 -3.54 4.47 9.03
N ASP A 26 -3.48 5.58 8.29
CA ASP A 26 -2.27 6.35 8.06
C ASP A 26 -2.04 7.48 9.08
N THR A 27 -1.07 8.35 8.79
CA THR A 27 -0.61 9.45 9.66
C THR A 27 -1.48 10.70 9.60
N ARG A 28 -2.52 10.73 8.76
CA ARG A 28 -3.38 11.91 8.55
C ARG A 28 -4.13 12.30 9.82
N HIS A 29 -4.48 13.58 9.89
CA HIS A 29 -5.34 14.11 10.97
C HIS A 29 -6.61 13.27 11.10
N ARG A 30 -6.96 12.93 12.35
CA ARG A 30 -8.12 12.14 12.72
C ARG A 30 -8.15 10.69 12.23
N SER A 31 -7.12 10.18 11.55
CA SER A 31 -7.11 8.79 11.10
C SER A 31 -7.33 7.81 12.25
N VAL A 32 -6.64 8.01 13.39
CA VAL A 32 -6.87 7.23 14.62
C VAL A 32 -8.32 7.31 15.09
N GLN A 33 -8.90 8.51 15.13
CA GLN A 33 -10.27 8.70 15.58
C GLN A 33 -11.28 8.03 14.65
N PHE A 34 -11.11 8.21 13.34
CA PHE A 34 -12.02 7.61 12.36
C PHE A 34 -11.90 6.09 12.30
N SER A 35 -10.71 5.53 12.43
CA SER A 35 -10.52 4.08 12.47
C SER A 35 -11.15 3.45 13.71
N ARG A 36 -11.06 4.09 14.90
CA ARG A 36 -11.77 3.65 16.11
C ARG A 36 -13.28 3.68 15.92
N LEU A 37 -13.83 4.78 15.38
CA LEU A 37 -15.26 4.87 15.07
C LEU A 37 -15.72 3.80 14.07
N CYS A 38 -14.92 3.48 13.05
CA CYS A 38 -15.21 2.38 12.15
C CYS A 38 -15.23 1.04 12.91
N ALA A 39 -14.27 0.78 13.80
CA ALA A 39 -14.21 -0.43 14.60
C ALA A 39 -15.44 -0.58 15.51
N GLU A 40 -15.85 0.48 16.20
CA GLU A 40 -17.05 0.52 17.05
C GLU A 40 -18.32 0.14 16.28
N VAL A 41 -18.47 0.67 15.04
CA VAL A 41 -19.61 0.36 14.17
C VAL A 41 -19.56 -1.09 13.67
N MET A 42 -18.38 -1.58 13.27
CA MET A 42 -18.24 -2.94 12.79
C MET A 42 -18.52 -3.97 13.90
N VAL A 43 -18.05 -3.71 15.13
CA VAL A 43 -18.36 -4.54 16.30
C VAL A 43 -19.85 -4.55 16.59
N ALA A 44 -20.51 -3.39 16.65
CA ALA A 44 -21.95 -3.28 16.86
C ALA A 44 -22.77 -4.01 15.78
N ALA A 45 -22.21 -4.10 14.55
CA ALA A 45 -22.80 -4.88 13.47
C ALA A 45 -22.49 -6.39 13.55
N GLY A 46 -21.75 -6.87 14.55
CA GLY A 46 -21.46 -8.27 14.81
C GLY A 46 -20.18 -8.78 14.17
N PHE A 47 -19.27 -7.93 13.75
CA PHE A 47 -17.95 -8.32 13.23
C PHE A 47 -16.93 -8.48 14.36
N LYS A 48 -16.08 -9.49 14.27
CA LYS A 48 -14.79 -9.49 14.93
C LYS A 48 -13.89 -8.50 14.23
N VAL A 49 -13.23 -7.61 14.94
CA VAL A 49 -12.33 -6.61 14.36
C VAL A 49 -10.88 -6.97 14.67
N PHE A 50 -10.06 -7.07 13.63
CA PHE A 50 -8.61 -7.15 13.69
C PHE A 50 -8.04 -5.76 13.43
N TYR A 51 -7.52 -5.13 14.48
CA TYR A 51 -7.12 -3.73 14.45
C TYR A 51 -5.60 -3.60 14.45
N LEU A 52 -5.04 -2.97 13.42
CA LEU A 52 -3.62 -2.70 13.32
C LEU A 52 -3.33 -1.39 14.09
N GLN A 53 -2.93 -1.52 15.34
CA GLN A 53 -2.62 -0.38 16.19
C GLN A 53 -1.33 0.30 15.74
N GLY A 54 -1.29 1.64 15.79
CA GLY A 54 -0.25 2.46 15.17
C GLY A 54 -0.54 2.67 13.69
N PHE A 55 0.26 3.49 13.05
CA PHE A 55 0.13 3.75 11.62
C PHE A 55 0.60 2.55 10.80
N ARG A 56 -0.22 2.06 9.85
CA ARG A 56 0.15 0.93 8.97
C ARG A 56 -0.25 1.23 7.53
N SER A 57 0.44 0.57 6.62
CA SER A 57 0.31 0.79 5.20
C SER A 57 -0.95 0.17 4.60
N THR A 58 -1.37 0.71 3.47
CA THR A 58 -2.45 0.14 2.65
C THR A 58 -2.13 -1.29 2.20
N PRO A 59 -0.89 -1.65 1.76
CA PRO A 59 -0.53 -3.03 1.48
C PRO A 59 -0.61 -3.96 2.69
N GLU A 60 -0.23 -3.51 3.89
CA GLU A 60 -0.38 -4.32 5.11
C GLU A 60 -1.84 -4.58 5.47
N LEU A 61 -2.74 -3.60 5.26
CA LEU A 61 -4.17 -3.85 5.42
C LEU A 61 -4.66 -4.93 4.47
N SER A 62 -4.34 -4.82 3.18
CA SER A 62 -4.71 -5.83 2.18
C SER A 62 -4.21 -7.23 2.57
N PHE A 63 -2.98 -7.32 3.06
CA PHE A 63 -2.40 -8.55 3.56
C PHE A 63 -3.15 -9.07 4.80
N ALA A 64 -3.46 -8.21 5.77
CA ALA A 64 -4.17 -8.56 6.99
C ALA A 64 -5.59 -9.12 6.72
N VAL A 65 -6.31 -8.56 5.72
CA VAL A 65 -7.62 -9.07 5.29
C VAL A 65 -7.52 -10.55 4.92
N ARG A 66 -6.49 -10.93 4.15
CA ARG A 66 -6.28 -12.31 3.71
C ARG A 66 -5.73 -13.19 4.83
N ALA A 67 -4.72 -12.73 5.55
CA ALA A 67 -4.06 -13.48 6.62
C ALA A 67 -5.02 -13.82 7.78
N LYS A 68 -5.94 -12.91 8.09
CA LYS A 68 -6.97 -13.09 9.14
C LYS A 68 -8.30 -13.62 8.60
N HIS A 69 -8.39 -13.98 7.32
CA HIS A 69 -9.61 -14.48 6.67
C HIS A 69 -10.81 -13.55 6.91
N CYS A 70 -10.57 -12.24 6.81
CA CYS A 70 -11.62 -11.25 7.02
C CYS A 70 -12.63 -11.21 5.87
N SER A 71 -13.88 -10.90 6.19
CA SER A 71 -14.93 -10.68 5.19
C SER A 71 -14.74 -9.36 4.43
N CYS A 72 -14.09 -8.39 5.08
CA CYS A 72 -13.77 -7.07 4.51
C CYS A 72 -12.62 -6.40 5.26
N GLY A 73 -12.13 -5.28 4.71
CA GLY A 73 -11.16 -4.41 5.37
C GLY A 73 -11.51 -2.94 5.23
N ILE A 74 -11.00 -2.13 6.14
CA ILE A 74 -11.12 -0.68 6.15
C ILE A 74 -9.73 -0.05 6.29
N MET A 75 -9.36 0.79 5.33
CA MET A 75 -8.20 1.68 5.43
C MET A 75 -8.66 3.12 5.58
N VAL A 76 -8.22 3.79 6.64
CA VAL A 76 -8.49 5.22 6.84
C VAL A 76 -7.31 6.01 6.32
N THR A 77 -7.46 6.58 5.13
CA THR A 77 -6.43 7.33 4.40
C THR A 77 -7.05 8.14 3.27
N ALA A 78 -6.41 9.22 2.87
CA ALA A 78 -6.64 9.89 1.60
C ALA A 78 -5.37 9.88 0.73
N SER A 79 -4.47 8.89 0.93
CA SER A 79 -3.22 8.73 0.19
C SER A 79 -2.40 10.03 0.18
N HIS A 80 -2.05 10.57 -0.97
CA HIS A 80 -1.26 11.79 -1.17
C HIS A 80 -2.09 13.08 -1.26
N ASN A 81 -3.40 13.04 -1.03
CA ASN A 81 -4.24 14.25 -1.04
C ASN A 81 -3.77 15.29 -0.01
N PRO A 82 -4.19 16.57 -0.12
CA PRO A 82 -3.86 17.61 0.86
C PRO A 82 -4.18 17.20 2.30
N PRO A 83 -3.53 17.83 3.31
CA PRO A 83 -3.73 17.53 4.74
C PRO A 83 -5.18 17.62 5.23
N SER A 84 -6.00 18.46 4.58
CA SER A 84 -7.43 18.63 4.91
C SER A 84 -8.26 17.38 4.68
N ASP A 85 -7.81 16.50 3.80
CA ASP A 85 -8.58 15.36 3.33
C ASP A 85 -8.30 14.12 4.19
N ASN A 86 -9.36 13.34 4.41
CA ASN A 86 -9.28 11.98 4.91
C ASN A 86 -10.46 11.17 4.38
N ALA A 87 -10.30 9.86 4.25
CA ALA A 87 -11.32 9.00 3.67
C ALA A 87 -11.32 7.59 4.28
N VAL A 88 -12.33 6.84 3.94
CA VAL A 88 -12.46 5.41 4.24
C VAL A 88 -12.41 4.65 2.91
N LYS A 89 -11.34 3.88 2.70
CA LYS A 89 -11.22 2.92 1.59
C LYS A 89 -11.69 1.54 2.09
N ALA A 90 -12.63 0.92 1.38
CA ALA A 90 -13.15 -0.41 1.71
C ALA A 90 -12.52 -1.50 0.84
N TYR A 91 -12.22 -2.64 1.47
CA TYR A 91 -11.57 -3.79 0.86
C TYR A 91 -12.46 -5.02 0.97
N TRP A 92 -12.43 -5.89 -0.03
CA TRP A 92 -13.13 -7.15 -0.04
C TRP A 92 -12.30 -8.26 0.61
N SER A 93 -12.90 -9.43 0.80
CA SER A 93 -12.25 -10.61 1.40
C SER A 93 -11.01 -11.10 0.65
N THR A 94 -10.87 -10.78 -0.63
CA THR A 94 -9.68 -11.06 -1.44
C THR A 94 -8.48 -10.18 -1.09
N GLY A 95 -8.67 -9.12 -0.30
CA GLY A 95 -7.65 -8.09 -0.03
C GLY A 95 -7.58 -6.98 -1.08
N GLY A 96 -8.36 -7.06 -2.16
CA GLY A 96 -8.53 -5.99 -3.14
C GLY A 96 -9.55 -4.94 -2.70
N GLN A 97 -9.44 -3.70 -3.20
CA GLN A 97 -10.50 -2.72 -3.05
C GLN A 97 -11.77 -3.18 -3.77
N LEU A 98 -12.93 -2.69 -3.32
CA LEU A 98 -14.23 -3.06 -3.89
C LEU A 98 -14.30 -2.75 -5.39
N LEU A 99 -14.75 -3.74 -6.15
CA LEU A 99 -15.06 -3.67 -7.56
C LEU A 99 -16.58 -3.78 -7.78
N PRO A 100 -17.10 -3.40 -8.96
CA PRO A 100 -18.48 -3.70 -9.31
C PRO A 100 -18.77 -5.22 -9.23
N PRO A 101 -19.95 -5.63 -8.71
CA PRO A 101 -21.06 -4.78 -8.25
C PRO A 101 -20.93 -4.32 -6.78
N HIS A 102 -19.88 -4.73 -6.06
CA HIS A 102 -19.76 -4.54 -4.61
C HIS A 102 -19.58 -3.07 -4.23
N ASP A 103 -18.84 -2.29 -5.02
CA ASP A 103 -18.65 -0.85 -4.76
C ASP A 103 -19.97 -0.08 -4.80
N GLN A 104 -20.80 -0.31 -5.83
CA GLN A 104 -22.12 0.31 -5.92
C GLN A 104 -23.06 -0.19 -4.81
N GLY A 105 -23.05 -1.48 -4.51
CA GLY A 105 -23.86 -2.04 -3.43
C GLY A 105 -23.55 -1.44 -2.06
N VAL A 106 -22.27 -1.19 -1.76
CA VAL A 106 -21.88 -0.49 -0.52
C VAL A 106 -22.35 0.97 -0.54
N ILE A 107 -22.27 1.68 -1.68
CA ILE A 107 -22.76 3.06 -1.79
C ILE A 107 -24.26 3.11 -1.52
N ASP A 108 -25.04 2.21 -2.13
CA ASP A 108 -26.49 2.15 -1.96
C ASP A 108 -26.87 1.91 -0.49
N GLU A 109 -26.17 1.00 0.19
CA GLU A 109 -26.34 0.77 1.63
C GLU A 109 -25.95 1.99 2.47
N VAL A 110 -24.84 2.69 2.12
CA VAL A 110 -24.43 3.92 2.82
C VAL A 110 -25.50 5.00 2.72
N MET A 111 -26.14 5.14 1.54
CA MET A 111 -27.18 6.14 1.30
C MET A 111 -28.49 5.79 2.00
N SER A 112 -28.73 4.52 2.32
CA SER A 112 -29.94 4.04 3.02
C SER A 112 -29.79 3.93 4.53
N VAL A 113 -28.64 4.29 5.11
CA VAL A 113 -28.43 4.21 6.55
C VAL A 113 -29.22 5.28 7.30
N ASP A 114 -30.22 4.86 8.06
CA ASP A 114 -30.98 5.74 8.96
C ASP A 114 -30.40 5.82 10.36
N THR A 115 -29.78 4.73 10.84
CA THR A 115 -29.27 4.64 12.21
C THR A 115 -27.87 4.02 12.21
N ILE A 116 -26.98 4.62 13.00
CA ILE A 116 -25.63 4.12 13.21
C ILE A 116 -25.54 3.58 14.65
N ASN A 117 -25.31 2.28 14.78
CA ASN A 117 -25.05 1.63 16.05
C ASN A 117 -23.55 1.55 16.32
N ARG A 118 -23.15 1.77 17.56
CA ARG A 118 -21.76 1.70 18.00
C ARG A 118 -21.64 0.99 19.34
N THR A 119 -20.57 0.22 19.49
CA THR A 119 -20.11 -0.31 20.78
C THR A 119 -18.92 0.56 21.21
N ASP A 120 -18.77 0.81 22.50
CA ASP A 120 -17.58 1.52 23.01
C ASP A 120 -16.30 0.74 22.65
N PHE A 121 -15.28 1.45 22.16
CA PHE A 121 -14.05 0.84 21.67
C PHE A 121 -13.30 0.07 22.76
N ASP A 122 -13.13 0.69 23.93
CA ASP A 122 -12.33 0.10 25.01
C ASP A 122 -13.07 -1.08 25.65
N GLN A 123 -14.42 -1.01 25.73
CA GLN A 123 -15.25 -2.16 26.10
C GLN A 123 -15.10 -3.31 25.09
N ALA A 124 -15.18 -3.02 23.80
CA ALA A 124 -15.03 -4.03 22.76
C ALA A 124 -13.64 -4.71 22.77
N VAL A 125 -12.57 -3.96 23.12
CA VAL A 125 -11.24 -4.52 23.38
C VAL A 125 -11.23 -5.45 24.59
N ALA A 126 -11.83 -4.99 25.72
CA ALA A 126 -11.91 -5.80 26.93
C ALA A 126 -12.70 -7.11 26.72
N GLU A 127 -13.74 -7.07 25.91
CA GLU A 127 -14.56 -8.22 25.52
C GLU A 127 -13.94 -9.06 24.37
N ARG A 128 -12.74 -8.70 23.90
CA ARG A 128 -12.02 -9.35 22.79
C ARG A 128 -12.77 -9.36 21.44
N GLN A 129 -13.68 -8.43 21.26
CA GLN A 129 -14.34 -8.20 19.98
C GLN A 129 -13.44 -7.41 19.02
N ILE A 130 -12.56 -6.55 19.60
CA ILE A 130 -11.44 -5.94 18.89
C ILE A 130 -10.14 -6.60 19.36
N GLU A 131 -9.33 -7.03 18.43
CA GLU A 131 -8.03 -7.67 18.67
C GLU A 131 -6.92 -6.86 17.97
N PHE A 132 -5.90 -6.47 18.73
CA PHE A 132 -4.72 -5.83 18.16
C PHE A 132 -3.82 -6.89 17.54
N CYS A 133 -3.58 -6.78 16.23
CA CYS A 133 -2.87 -7.81 15.47
C CYS A 133 -1.61 -7.32 14.75
N GLN A 134 -1.23 -6.04 14.90
CA GLN A 134 -0.14 -5.43 14.15
C GLN A 134 1.17 -6.20 14.26
N THR A 135 1.59 -6.64 15.46
CA THR A 135 2.87 -7.34 15.65
C THR A 135 2.96 -8.65 14.87
N GLU A 136 1.85 -9.38 14.77
CA GLU A 136 1.77 -10.61 13.98
C GLU A 136 1.78 -10.28 12.49
N ILE A 137 0.94 -9.33 12.07
CA ILE A 137 0.81 -8.92 10.68
C ILE A 137 2.11 -8.32 10.15
N ASP A 138 2.76 -7.42 10.90
CA ASP A 138 4.06 -6.84 10.54
C ASP A 138 5.08 -7.94 10.23
N ARG A 139 5.23 -8.91 11.15
CA ARG A 139 6.17 -10.02 10.99
C ARG A 139 5.85 -10.86 9.74
N GLU A 140 4.59 -11.20 9.53
CA GLU A 140 4.19 -12.05 8.41
C GLU A 140 4.28 -11.30 7.07
N PHE A 141 3.90 -10.02 7.05
CA PHE A 141 4.01 -9.16 5.89
C PHE A 141 5.47 -8.98 5.46
N ILE A 142 6.34 -8.60 6.41
CA ILE A 142 7.78 -8.42 6.16
C ILE A 142 8.39 -9.73 5.63
N ALA A 143 8.05 -10.86 6.25
CA ALA A 143 8.52 -12.17 5.80
C ALA A 143 8.00 -12.54 4.40
N ALA A 144 6.76 -12.18 4.06
CA ALA A 144 6.18 -12.44 2.75
C ALA A 144 6.83 -11.58 1.65
N VAL A 145 7.00 -10.28 1.91
CA VAL A 145 7.64 -9.35 0.98
C VAL A 145 9.13 -9.65 0.81
N GLY A 146 9.83 -9.98 1.91
CA GLY A 146 11.24 -10.34 1.87
C GLY A 146 11.56 -11.55 0.98
N LYS A 147 10.60 -12.48 0.79
CA LYS A 147 10.75 -13.61 -0.15
C LYS A 147 10.80 -13.19 -1.62
N LEU A 148 10.39 -11.97 -1.94
CA LEU A 148 10.43 -11.42 -3.30
C LEU A 148 11.80 -10.84 -3.64
N ALA A 149 12.70 -10.69 -2.65
CA ALA A 149 14.04 -10.19 -2.86
C ALA A 149 14.82 -11.11 -3.80
N THR A 150 15.40 -10.52 -4.85
CA THR A 150 16.21 -11.26 -5.83
C THR A 150 17.66 -11.33 -5.37
N PRO A 151 18.44 -12.33 -5.80
CA PRO A 151 19.88 -12.35 -5.59
C PRO A 151 20.57 -11.14 -6.23
N GLY A 152 21.63 -10.62 -5.58
CA GLY A 152 22.38 -9.50 -6.13
C GLY A 152 23.16 -8.73 -5.04
N PRO A 153 23.95 -7.72 -5.41
CA PRO A 153 24.64 -6.84 -4.49
C PRO A 153 23.69 -6.16 -3.51
N ARG A 154 24.19 -5.85 -2.30
CA ARG A 154 23.45 -5.18 -1.23
C ARG A 154 24.16 -3.94 -0.71
N GLU A 155 25.29 -3.61 -1.29
CA GLU A 155 26.17 -2.51 -0.89
C GLU A 155 25.67 -1.16 -1.47
N LEU A 156 24.35 -0.94 -1.43
CA LEU A 156 23.75 0.34 -1.82
C LEU A 156 23.48 1.19 -0.59
N LYS A 157 23.88 2.45 -0.65
CA LYS A 157 23.50 3.47 0.31
C LYS A 157 22.22 4.16 -0.14
N ILE A 158 21.17 4.00 0.63
CA ILE A 158 19.83 4.42 0.30
C ILE A 158 19.38 5.56 1.23
N VAL A 159 19.00 6.70 0.67
CA VAL A 159 18.25 7.73 1.41
C VAL A 159 16.76 7.46 1.20
N TYR A 160 16.07 7.11 2.27
CA TYR A 160 14.66 6.77 2.24
C TYR A 160 13.80 7.84 2.90
N SER A 161 12.70 8.23 2.25
CA SER A 161 11.71 9.17 2.80
C SER A 161 10.31 8.54 2.87
N PRO A 162 9.68 8.45 4.05
CA PRO A 162 8.28 8.09 4.19
C PRO A 162 7.33 9.26 3.88
N LEU A 163 7.83 10.44 3.51
CA LEU A 163 7.06 11.68 3.30
C LEU A 163 6.05 11.95 4.43
N HIS A 164 6.49 11.83 5.69
CA HIS A 164 5.67 11.93 6.90
C HIS A 164 4.59 10.85 7.07
N GLY A 165 4.61 9.83 6.19
CA GLY A 165 3.68 8.71 6.20
C GLY A 165 4.15 7.52 7.04
N VAL A 166 3.57 6.36 6.74
CA VAL A 166 3.72 5.11 7.51
C VAL A 166 4.91 4.26 7.07
N GLY A 167 5.58 4.58 5.96
CA GLY A 167 6.50 3.66 5.28
C GLY A 167 7.63 3.10 6.13
N THR A 168 8.08 3.81 7.18
CA THR A 168 9.11 3.29 8.10
C THR A 168 8.68 2.03 8.86
N THR A 169 7.38 1.75 8.97
CA THR A 169 6.87 0.56 9.66
C THR A 169 7.05 -0.72 8.85
N ALA A 170 7.14 -0.60 7.53
CA ALA A 170 7.24 -1.74 6.61
C ALA A 170 8.51 -1.70 5.73
N VAL A 171 8.80 -0.56 5.08
CA VAL A 171 9.90 -0.46 4.09
C VAL A 171 11.25 -0.72 4.72
N CYS A 172 11.58 -0.04 5.84
CA CYS A 172 12.87 -0.22 6.49
C CYS A 172 13.10 -1.67 6.97
N PRO A 173 12.16 -2.33 7.67
CA PRO A 173 12.32 -3.73 8.04
C PRO A 173 12.42 -4.69 6.85
N VAL A 174 11.71 -4.42 5.75
CA VAL A 174 11.81 -5.24 4.53
C VAL A 174 13.17 -5.09 3.88
N LEU A 175 13.70 -3.86 3.77
CA LEU A 175 15.03 -3.61 3.22
C LEU A 175 16.12 -4.28 4.09
N GLU A 176 16.03 -4.15 5.40
CA GLU A 176 16.94 -4.81 6.35
C GLU A 176 16.90 -6.34 6.18
N GLN A 177 15.71 -6.94 6.13
CA GLN A 177 15.55 -8.39 5.91
C GLN A 177 16.09 -8.82 4.53
N ALA A 178 15.97 -7.97 3.51
CA ALA A 178 16.54 -8.21 2.19
C ALA A 178 18.06 -8.03 2.12
N GLY A 179 18.70 -7.58 3.22
CA GLY A 179 20.16 -7.42 3.35
C GLY A 179 20.67 -6.02 3.00
N PHE A 180 19.80 -5.03 2.78
CA PHE A 180 20.21 -3.63 2.64
C PHE A 180 20.36 -3.01 4.03
N THR A 181 21.59 -2.81 4.48
CA THR A 181 21.91 -2.33 5.84
C THR A 181 22.30 -0.85 5.89
N ASP A 182 22.62 -0.23 4.75
CA ASP A 182 22.95 1.20 4.66
C ASP A 182 21.74 1.99 4.14
N VAL A 183 20.70 2.07 4.98
CA VAL A 183 19.45 2.78 4.71
C VAL A 183 19.29 3.91 5.71
N GLU A 184 19.41 5.14 5.22
CA GLU A 184 19.24 6.34 6.02
C GLU A 184 17.82 6.91 5.81
N VAL A 185 17.04 7.01 6.89
CA VAL A 185 15.72 7.69 6.83
C VAL A 185 15.92 9.18 6.84
N PHE A 186 15.46 9.86 5.78
CA PHE A 186 15.62 11.30 5.61
C PHE A 186 14.93 12.09 6.72
N ALA A 187 15.72 12.74 7.56
CA ALA A 187 15.29 13.30 8.84
C ALA A 187 14.15 14.32 8.73
N LEU A 188 14.13 15.14 7.67
CA LEU A 188 13.08 16.18 7.48
C LEU A 188 11.69 15.58 7.25
N HIS A 189 11.59 14.36 6.74
CA HIS A 189 10.34 13.68 6.43
C HIS A 189 10.06 12.46 7.31
N ALA A 190 10.95 12.13 8.25
CA ALA A 190 10.91 10.90 9.03
C ALA A 190 9.74 10.84 10.03
N LYS A 191 9.40 11.99 10.63
CA LYS A 191 8.35 12.04 11.66
C LYS A 191 6.97 11.91 11.01
N PRO A 192 6.12 10.95 11.45
CA PRO A 192 4.72 10.92 11.07
C PRO A 192 4.00 12.25 11.38
N ASP A 193 3.43 12.89 10.38
CA ASP A 193 2.77 14.19 10.54
C ASP A 193 1.71 14.41 9.46
N GLY A 194 0.47 14.62 9.87
CA GLY A 194 -0.66 14.83 8.95
C GLY A 194 -0.67 16.18 8.23
N ASP A 195 0.18 17.13 8.63
CA ASP A 195 0.36 18.42 7.94
C ASP A 195 1.39 18.33 6.81
N PHE A 196 2.16 17.22 6.71
CA PHE A 196 3.21 17.00 5.72
C PHE A 196 4.17 18.20 5.56
N PRO A 197 4.77 18.71 6.66
CA PRO A 197 5.68 19.84 6.58
C PRO A 197 6.91 19.46 5.75
N ASN A 198 7.61 20.49 5.22
CA ASN A 198 8.81 20.31 4.39
C ASN A 198 8.60 19.57 3.06
N VAL A 199 7.35 19.27 2.71
CA VAL A 199 6.99 18.73 1.39
C VAL A 199 6.37 19.81 0.54
N PRO A 200 6.74 19.96 -0.74
CA PRO A 200 6.23 21.01 -1.61
C PRO A 200 4.70 21.07 -1.66
N GLY A 201 4.13 22.20 -1.23
CA GLY A 201 2.68 22.41 -1.17
C GLY A 201 1.95 21.53 -0.14
N ASN A 202 2.67 20.93 0.81
CA ASN A 202 2.11 19.97 1.80
C ASN A 202 1.37 18.79 1.13
N VAL A 203 1.84 18.36 -0.05
CA VAL A 203 1.28 17.23 -0.80
C VAL A 203 2.34 16.14 -0.94
N SER A 204 2.20 15.10 -0.13
CA SER A 204 3.15 13.97 -0.03
C SER A 204 3.00 13.00 -1.22
N ASN A 205 3.27 13.49 -2.43
CA ASN A 205 3.19 12.70 -3.66
C ASN A 205 4.59 12.40 -4.22
N PRO A 206 5.08 11.16 -4.17
CA PRO A 206 6.40 10.78 -4.69
C PRO A 206 6.50 10.86 -6.22
N GLU A 207 5.40 11.09 -6.94
CA GLU A 207 5.43 11.38 -8.39
C GLU A 207 5.83 12.84 -8.71
N ASN A 208 5.81 13.73 -7.71
CA ASN A 208 6.25 15.10 -7.89
C ASN A 208 7.78 15.19 -7.73
N PRO A 209 8.55 15.48 -8.80
CA PRO A 209 10.01 15.52 -8.73
C PRO A 209 10.54 16.50 -7.66
N ARG A 210 9.82 17.60 -7.39
CA ARG A 210 10.24 18.60 -6.39
C ARG A 210 10.28 18.05 -4.95
N VAL A 211 9.63 16.92 -4.69
CA VAL A 211 9.72 16.22 -3.40
C VAL A 211 11.15 15.74 -3.15
N PHE A 212 11.89 15.47 -4.22
CA PHE A 212 13.27 14.98 -4.14
C PHE A 212 14.32 16.09 -4.01
N ASP A 213 14.00 17.38 -4.22
CA ASP A 213 14.98 18.46 -4.24
C ASP A 213 15.88 18.42 -2.99
N SER A 214 15.31 18.46 -1.79
CA SER A 214 16.06 18.41 -0.52
C SER A 214 16.65 17.02 -0.22
N MET A 215 16.02 15.96 -0.69
CA MET A 215 16.54 14.60 -0.54
C MET A 215 17.79 14.37 -1.39
N VAL A 216 17.81 14.86 -2.62
CA VAL A 216 18.97 14.76 -3.54
C VAL A 216 20.13 15.59 -3.02
N GLU A 217 19.88 16.80 -2.48
CA GLU A 217 20.92 17.59 -1.83
C GLU A 217 21.58 16.81 -0.68
N HIS A 218 20.76 16.18 0.17
CA HIS A 218 21.25 15.34 1.26
C HIS A 218 21.95 14.08 0.75
N ALA A 219 21.37 13.38 -0.23
CA ALA A 219 21.92 12.15 -0.82
C ALA A 219 23.35 12.39 -1.39
N ARG A 220 23.54 13.51 -2.08
CA ARG A 220 24.87 13.94 -2.55
C ARG A 220 25.85 14.20 -1.40
N HIS A 221 25.37 14.81 -0.31
CA HIS A 221 26.24 15.13 0.85
C HIS A 221 26.72 13.86 1.56
N VAL A 222 25.90 12.81 1.56
CA VAL A 222 26.22 11.54 2.24
C VAL A 222 26.74 10.47 1.27
N ASP A 223 27.02 10.80 0.02
CA ASP A 223 27.43 9.88 -1.04
C ASP A 223 26.47 8.67 -1.19
N ALA A 224 25.16 8.94 -1.22
CA ALA A 224 24.16 7.91 -1.44
C ALA A 224 24.02 7.53 -2.93
N ASP A 225 23.66 6.28 -3.20
CA ASP A 225 23.47 5.75 -4.55
C ASP A 225 22.07 6.02 -5.10
N ILE A 226 21.07 6.14 -4.21
CA ILE A 226 19.67 6.33 -4.60
C ILE A 226 18.88 7.03 -3.48
N ALA A 227 17.92 7.86 -3.88
CA ALA A 227 16.89 8.42 -3.00
C ALA A 227 15.53 7.80 -3.36
N VAL A 228 14.84 7.26 -2.36
CA VAL A 228 13.54 6.58 -2.52
C VAL A 228 12.51 7.24 -1.61
N ALA A 229 11.31 7.46 -2.11
CA ALA A 229 10.21 8.01 -1.32
C ALA A 229 8.92 7.20 -1.52
N THR A 230 8.10 7.13 -0.45
CA THR A 230 6.74 6.55 -0.49
C THR A 230 5.72 7.58 -0.04
N ASP A 231 4.48 7.47 -0.52
CA ASP A 231 3.38 8.33 -0.09
C ASP A 231 2.86 7.94 1.32
N PRO A 232 1.96 8.73 1.93
CA PRO A 232 1.59 8.54 3.33
C PRO A 232 1.04 7.18 3.72
N ASP A 233 0.28 6.51 2.85
CA ASP A 233 -0.24 5.15 3.09
C ASP A 233 0.60 4.06 2.42
N CYS A 234 1.77 4.45 1.86
CA CYS A 234 2.82 3.55 1.37
C CYS A 234 2.36 2.57 0.28
N ASP A 235 1.48 3.03 -0.64
CA ASP A 235 1.05 2.26 -1.81
C ASP A 235 1.67 2.77 -3.13
N ARG A 236 2.50 3.83 -3.07
CA ARG A 236 3.25 4.42 -4.20
C ARG A 236 4.71 4.58 -3.87
N ILE A 237 5.53 4.58 -4.92
CA ILE A 237 6.97 4.78 -4.85
C ILE A 237 7.42 5.81 -5.89
N GLY A 238 8.39 6.62 -5.52
CA GLY A 238 9.20 7.41 -6.41
C GLY A 238 10.67 7.24 -6.09
N CYS A 239 11.55 7.47 -7.04
CA CYS A 239 12.99 7.45 -6.81
C CYS A 239 13.72 8.47 -7.66
N SER A 240 14.87 8.91 -7.17
CA SER A 240 15.85 9.72 -7.87
C SER A 240 17.22 9.08 -7.73
N ALA A 241 17.99 9.12 -8.79
CA ALA A 241 19.32 8.53 -8.84
C ALA A 241 20.27 9.36 -9.71
N PRO A 242 21.60 9.20 -9.55
CA PRO A 242 22.57 9.85 -10.42
C PRO A 242 22.45 9.30 -11.87
N LEU A 243 22.56 10.18 -12.85
CA LEU A 243 22.48 9.82 -14.28
C LEU A 243 23.68 9.01 -14.77
N THR A 244 24.79 9.11 -14.07
CA THR A 244 26.04 8.39 -14.39
C THR A 244 26.73 7.94 -13.11
N MET A 245 27.72 7.08 -13.21
CA MET A 245 28.56 6.63 -12.09
C MET A 245 29.65 7.64 -11.69
N ALA A 246 29.68 8.85 -12.29
CA ALA A 246 30.61 9.90 -11.89
C ALA A 246 30.19 10.53 -10.56
N GLN A 247 31.16 10.87 -9.72
CA GLN A 247 30.92 11.41 -8.37
C GLN A 247 30.15 12.75 -8.38
N ASP A 248 30.30 13.54 -9.44
CA ASP A 248 29.63 14.84 -9.64
C ASP A 248 28.40 14.73 -10.59
N SER A 249 27.89 13.52 -10.77
CA SER A 249 26.74 13.29 -11.66
C SER A 249 25.52 14.11 -11.27
N GLU A 250 24.80 14.61 -12.27
CA GLU A 250 23.46 15.12 -12.08
C GLU A 250 22.52 14.00 -11.64
N TRP A 251 21.57 14.35 -10.81
CA TRP A 251 20.51 13.44 -10.36
C TRP A 251 19.23 13.77 -11.13
N ASP A 252 18.47 12.72 -11.46
CA ASP A 252 17.13 12.88 -12.05
C ASP A 252 16.13 11.97 -11.36
N THR A 253 14.86 12.36 -11.41
CA THR A 253 13.76 11.60 -10.83
C THR A 253 13.11 10.75 -11.91
N LEU A 254 13.04 9.45 -11.67
CA LEU A 254 12.39 8.51 -12.58
C LEU A 254 10.86 8.66 -12.50
N SER A 255 10.21 8.75 -13.65
CA SER A 255 8.75 8.67 -13.73
C SER A 255 8.24 7.29 -13.37
N GLY A 256 6.99 7.18 -12.91
CA GLY A 256 6.36 5.88 -12.62
C GLY A 256 6.40 4.90 -13.80
N ASN A 257 6.33 5.41 -15.04
CA ASN A 257 6.46 4.58 -16.24
C ASN A 257 7.89 4.05 -16.46
N GLN A 258 8.91 4.82 -16.13
CA GLN A 258 10.30 4.34 -16.18
C GLN A 258 10.56 3.31 -15.08
N ILE A 259 10.14 3.58 -13.85
CA ILE A 259 10.24 2.63 -12.74
C ILE A 259 9.53 1.33 -13.09
N GLY A 260 8.29 1.40 -13.59
CA GLY A 260 7.50 0.24 -13.97
C GLY A 260 8.16 -0.60 -15.08
N ALA A 261 8.78 0.05 -16.07
CA ALA A 261 9.49 -0.64 -17.15
C ALA A 261 10.75 -1.37 -16.63
N LEU A 262 11.55 -0.70 -15.79
CA LEU A 262 12.74 -1.29 -15.17
C LEU A 262 12.37 -2.48 -14.26
N LEU A 263 11.31 -2.34 -13.43
CA LEU A 263 10.85 -3.42 -12.58
C LEU A 263 10.31 -4.61 -13.39
N ALA A 264 9.56 -4.35 -14.46
CA ALA A 264 9.04 -5.42 -15.32
C ALA A 264 10.17 -6.22 -15.96
N ASP A 265 11.16 -5.53 -16.53
CA ASP A 265 12.33 -6.18 -17.14
C ASP A 265 13.12 -6.99 -16.11
N HIS A 266 13.48 -6.37 -14.98
CA HIS A 266 14.22 -7.03 -13.90
C HIS A 266 13.51 -8.29 -13.36
N VAL A 267 12.20 -8.20 -13.10
CA VAL A 267 11.44 -9.36 -12.59
C VAL A 267 11.37 -10.48 -13.59
N LEU A 268 11.15 -10.17 -14.87
CA LEU A 268 11.06 -11.18 -15.93
C LEU A 268 12.43 -11.82 -16.22
N GLU A 269 13.49 -11.02 -16.28
CA GLU A 269 14.86 -11.52 -16.44
C GLU A 269 15.24 -12.45 -15.28
N THR A 270 15.01 -12.03 -14.05
CA THR A 270 15.34 -12.83 -12.86
C THR A 270 14.56 -14.14 -12.84
N ARG A 271 13.27 -14.13 -13.19
CA ARG A 271 12.47 -15.36 -13.29
C ARG A 271 12.94 -16.26 -14.41
N GLN A 272 13.34 -15.71 -15.55
CA GLN A 272 13.90 -16.47 -16.67
C GLN A 272 15.21 -17.14 -16.26
N GLN A 273 16.13 -16.41 -15.63
CA GLN A 273 17.40 -16.96 -15.12
C GLN A 273 17.21 -18.05 -14.08
N ALA A 274 16.18 -17.89 -13.22
CA ALA A 274 15.81 -18.89 -12.20
C ALA A 274 15.03 -20.10 -12.78
N GLY A 275 14.69 -20.10 -14.07
CA GLY A 275 13.85 -21.14 -14.69
C GLY A 275 12.42 -21.19 -14.14
N SER A 276 11.94 -20.09 -13.53
CA SER A 276 10.60 -19.97 -12.94
C SER A 276 9.62 -19.18 -13.80
N LEU A 277 10.05 -18.71 -14.98
CA LEU A 277 9.19 -18.06 -15.95
C LEU A 277 8.42 -19.10 -16.75
N SER A 278 7.09 -18.97 -16.83
CA SER A 278 6.23 -19.88 -17.58
C SER A 278 5.23 -19.11 -18.45
N ALA A 279 4.59 -19.81 -19.40
CA ALA A 279 3.55 -19.23 -20.25
C ALA A 279 2.27 -18.82 -19.47
N GLU A 280 2.12 -19.27 -18.22
CA GLU A 280 1.00 -18.91 -17.35
C GLU A 280 1.25 -17.59 -16.62
N ASN A 281 2.49 -17.11 -16.58
CA ASN A 281 2.80 -15.81 -16.03
C ASN A 281 2.20 -14.70 -16.90
N PHE A 282 1.79 -13.62 -16.24
CA PHE A 282 1.25 -12.44 -16.92
C PHE A 282 1.63 -11.15 -16.21
N ILE A 283 1.64 -10.05 -16.93
CA ILE A 283 1.75 -8.68 -16.39
C ILE A 283 0.40 -8.01 -16.51
N VAL A 284 0.05 -7.20 -15.51
CA VAL A 284 -1.17 -6.40 -15.51
C VAL A 284 -0.82 -4.92 -15.60
N THR A 285 -1.46 -4.18 -16.49
CA THR A 285 -1.25 -2.74 -16.70
C THR A 285 -2.57 -1.99 -16.84
N THR A 286 -2.51 -0.67 -16.68
CA THR A 286 -3.65 0.24 -16.85
C THR A 286 -3.49 1.11 -18.11
N LEU A 287 -4.54 1.85 -18.48
CA LEU A 287 -4.55 2.76 -19.64
C LEU A 287 -3.44 3.82 -19.63
N VAL A 288 -2.98 4.23 -18.44
CA VAL A 288 -1.92 5.26 -18.30
C VAL A 288 -0.51 4.66 -18.26
N THR A 289 -0.40 3.34 -18.25
CA THR A 289 0.89 2.63 -18.20
C THR A 289 1.52 2.60 -19.59
N THR A 290 2.83 2.84 -19.65
CA THR A 290 3.58 2.82 -20.92
C THR A 290 3.46 1.46 -21.64
N GLN A 291 3.30 1.51 -22.97
CA GLN A 291 3.33 0.31 -23.83
C GLN A 291 4.70 -0.37 -23.87
N LEU A 292 5.76 0.28 -23.33
CA LEU A 292 7.07 -0.34 -23.23
C LEU A 292 7.02 -1.59 -22.35
N ILE A 293 6.24 -1.59 -21.26
CA ILE A 293 6.07 -2.75 -20.37
C ILE A 293 5.48 -3.94 -21.15
N ARG A 294 4.49 -3.72 -22.02
CA ARG A 294 3.93 -4.77 -22.89
C ARG A 294 5.01 -5.35 -23.83
N ARG A 295 5.82 -4.48 -24.47
CA ARG A 295 6.90 -4.93 -25.36
C ARG A 295 7.97 -5.71 -24.61
N ILE A 296 8.30 -5.31 -23.39
CA ILE A 296 9.18 -6.08 -22.51
C ILE A 296 8.58 -7.46 -22.26
N ALA A 297 7.32 -7.53 -21.81
CA ALA A 297 6.63 -8.80 -21.54
C ALA A 297 6.64 -9.72 -22.80
N ASP A 298 6.30 -9.17 -23.97
CA ASP A 298 6.30 -9.90 -25.24
C ASP A 298 7.68 -10.49 -25.57
N SER A 299 8.78 -9.78 -25.28
CA SER A 299 10.15 -10.26 -25.50
C SER A 299 10.53 -11.48 -24.65
N TYR A 300 9.87 -11.64 -23.49
CA TYR A 300 10.00 -12.81 -22.60
C TYR A 300 8.93 -13.88 -22.86
N GLY A 301 8.04 -13.69 -23.83
CA GLY A 301 6.92 -14.60 -24.10
C GLY A 301 5.82 -14.55 -23.03
N VAL A 302 5.73 -13.46 -22.28
CA VAL A 302 4.77 -13.26 -21.21
C VAL A 302 3.59 -12.40 -21.68
N ARG A 303 2.38 -12.86 -21.40
CA ARG A 303 1.14 -12.16 -21.74
C ARG A 303 0.97 -10.89 -20.92
N THR A 304 0.45 -9.82 -21.52
CA THR A 304 0.01 -8.61 -20.82
C THR A 304 -1.52 -8.51 -20.80
N ILE A 305 -2.10 -8.41 -19.60
CA ILE A 305 -3.49 -8.00 -19.38
C ILE A 305 -3.45 -6.49 -19.19
N GLY A 306 -3.92 -5.74 -20.19
CA GLY A 306 -3.75 -4.30 -20.25
C GLY A 306 -5.04 -3.55 -20.50
N ASP A 307 -4.88 -2.23 -20.66
CA ASP A 307 -5.98 -1.30 -20.96
C ASP A 307 -7.07 -1.23 -19.86
N LEU A 308 -6.70 -1.62 -18.62
CA LEU A 308 -7.59 -1.51 -17.48
C LEU A 308 -7.78 -0.04 -17.09
N LEU A 309 -8.89 0.26 -16.45
CA LEU A 309 -9.12 1.58 -15.85
C LEU A 309 -8.06 1.88 -14.78
N VAL A 310 -7.82 3.17 -14.56
CA VAL A 310 -6.85 3.63 -13.57
C VAL A 310 -7.31 3.30 -12.16
N GLY A 311 -6.41 2.74 -11.36
CA GLY A 311 -6.62 2.37 -9.97
C GLY A 311 -6.24 0.92 -9.69
N PHE A 312 -5.54 0.70 -8.58
CA PHE A 312 -5.02 -0.62 -8.20
C PHE A 312 -6.14 -1.66 -8.04
N LYS A 313 -7.39 -1.23 -7.75
CA LYS A 313 -8.55 -2.13 -7.66
C LYS A 313 -8.77 -2.96 -8.93
N TRP A 314 -8.53 -2.37 -10.10
CA TRP A 314 -8.69 -3.08 -11.38
C TRP A 314 -7.58 -4.08 -11.63
N ILE A 315 -6.35 -3.74 -11.19
CA ILE A 315 -5.21 -4.66 -11.22
C ILE A 315 -5.47 -5.86 -10.30
N ALA A 316 -5.92 -5.61 -9.06
CA ALA A 316 -6.26 -6.67 -8.12
C ALA A 316 -7.36 -7.59 -8.67
N GLY A 317 -8.43 -7.02 -9.26
CA GLY A 317 -9.49 -7.81 -9.88
C GLY A 317 -9.01 -8.67 -11.04
N ALA A 318 -8.12 -8.15 -11.89
CA ALA A 318 -7.53 -8.94 -12.97
C ALA A 318 -6.64 -10.07 -12.42
N ILE A 319 -5.91 -9.84 -11.32
CA ILE A 319 -5.13 -10.89 -10.67
C ILE A 319 -6.06 -11.98 -10.11
N ASP A 320 -7.16 -11.61 -9.47
CA ASP A 320 -8.15 -12.57 -8.94
C ASP A 320 -8.81 -13.37 -10.06
N GLU A 321 -9.08 -12.74 -11.21
CA GLU A 321 -9.74 -13.40 -12.36
C GLU A 321 -8.81 -14.34 -13.14
N PHE A 322 -7.56 -13.94 -13.36
CA PHE A 322 -6.63 -14.62 -14.27
C PHE A 322 -5.51 -15.38 -13.56
N GLY A 323 -5.32 -15.15 -12.26
CA GLY A 323 -4.25 -15.75 -11.45
C GLY A 323 -4.70 -16.89 -10.55
N ALA A 324 -5.99 -17.26 -10.59
CA ALA A 324 -6.59 -18.32 -9.77
C ALA A 324 -6.34 -19.72 -10.34
#